data_677de0141eec98084d808b3d70063910
#
_entry.id   677de0141eec98084d808b3d70063910
#
_cell.length_a   1.000
_cell.length_b   1.000
_cell.length_c   1.000
_cell.angle_alpha   90.00
_cell.angle_beta   90.00
_cell.angle_gamma   90.00
#
_symmetry.space_group_name_H-M   'P 1'
#
loop_
_entity.id
_entity.type
_entity.pdbx_description
1 polymer ?
#
loop_
_entity_poly.entity_id
_entity_poly.type
_entity_poly.pdbx_seq_one_letter_code
_entity_poly.pdbx_strand_id
1 'polypeptide(L)'
;MIKLIVGLGNPGAEYEATRHNAGFWLVDQLARMGSTTLRVEGRFHGLAGRARLWDQDIWLLKPSTFMNRSGLSVVSLARFYKILPDEIVVAHDEMDLPAGAVKLKRGGGSGGHNGLKDISAHLTTQEYWRLRIGVGHPRNAPGGAAGGREDVVNFVLKPPRKEEQQAIDEAIDRTIGPLGVLARGDSERAMQELHTGR
;
A
#
# COMPACT_ATOMS: atom_id res chain seq x y z
N MET A 1 15.65 -8.52 4.51
CA MET A 1 14.30 -9.17 4.64
C MET A 1 13.29 -8.14 5.11
N ILE A 2 12.08 -8.26 4.67
CA ILE A 2 11.02 -7.32 5.03
C ILE A 2 10.58 -7.55 6.49
N LYS A 3 10.45 -6.46 7.25
CA LYS A 3 10.01 -6.47 8.64
C LYS A 3 8.71 -5.69 8.89
N LEU A 4 8.33 -4.83 7.94
CA LEU A 4 7.13 -3.99 8.05
C LEU A 4 6.44 -3.90 6.70
N ILE A 5 5.14 -4.15 6.68
CA ILE A 5 4.28 -3.88 5.53
C ILE A 5 3.23 -2.85 5.96
N VAL A 6 3.21 -1.73 5.25
CA VAL A 6 2.30 -0.60 5.48
C VAL A 6 1.26 -0.58 4.37
N GLY A 7 0.00 -0.45 4.71
CA GLY A 7 -1.04 -0.12 3.74
C GLY A 7 -1.51 1.30 3.94
N LEU A 8 -1.57 2.08 2.86
CA LEU A 8 -2.03 3.47 2.91
C LEU A 8 -3.52 3.59 2.65
N GLY A 9 -4.16 4.50 3.37
CA GLY A 9 -5.56 4.83 3.25
C GLY A 9 -5.94 5.97 4.18
N ASN A 10 -7.17 6.43 4.09
CA ASN A 10 -7.74 7.40 5.01
C ASN A 10 -8.61 6.70 6.06
N PRO A 11 -8.57 7.17 7.32
CA PRO A 11 -9.41 6.61 8.37
C PRO A 11 -10.87 7.04 8.20
N GLY A 12 -11.78 6.21 8.66
CA GLY A 12 -13.21 6.48 8.66
C GLY A 12 -13.99 5.62 7.68
N ALA A 13 -15.24 5.31 8.06
CA ALA A 13 -16.12 4.45 7.26
C ALA A 13 -16.41 5.02 5.86
N GLU A 14 -16.43 6.34 5.72
CA GLU A 14 -16.65 7.01 4.44
C GLU A 14 -15.54 6.77 3.41
N TYR A 15 -14.36 6.37 3.84
CA TYR A 15 -13.21 6.12 2.96
C TYR A 15 -12.92 4.65 2.69
N GLU A 16 -13.53 3.72 3.44
CA GLU A 16 -13.20 2.29 3.40
C GLU A 16 -13.26 1.68 2.00
N ALA A 17 -14.24 2.09 1.19
CA ALA A 17 -14.45 1.53 -0.14
C ALA A 17 -13.81 2.36 -1.25
N THR A 18 -13.09 3.44 -0.92
CA THR A 18 -12.50 4.32 -1.93
C THR A 18 -11.20 3.75 -2.49
N ARG A 19 -10.87 4.13 -3.73
CA ARG A 19 -9.62 3.73 -4.40
C ARG A 19 -8.38 4.05 -3.58
N HIS A 20 -8.41 5.18 -2.87
CA HIS A 20 -7.28 5.65 -2.06
C HIS A 20 -6.96 4.70 -0.90
N ASN A 21 -7.89 3.81 -0.54
CA ASN A 21 -7.73 2.83 0.53
C ASN A 21 -7.28 1.44 0.02
N ALA A 22 -6.89 1.32 -1.24
CA ALA A 22 -6.44 0.03 -1.78
C ALA A 22 -5.28 -0.60 -0.97
N GLY A 23 -4.39 0.22 -0.43
CA GLY A 23 -3.33 -0.26 0.46
C GLY A 23 -3.86 -0.90 1.73
N PHE A 24 -4.93 -0.36 2.31
CA PHE A 24 -5.59 -0.97 3.47
C PHE A 24 -6.14 -2.36 3.14
N TRP A 25 -6.70 -2.55 1.95
CA TRP A 25 -7.28 -3.83 1.56
C TRP A 25 -6.22 -4.95 1.54
N LEU A 26 -5.02 -4.64 1.05
CA LEU A 26 -3.91 -5.60 1.08
C LEU A 26 -3.52 -5.96 2.52
N VAL A 27 -3.32 -4.98 3.36
CA VAL A 27 -2.91 -5.21 4.76
C VAL A 27 -3.98 -5.97 5.53
N ASP A 28 -5.26 -5.66 5.31
CA ASP A 28 -6.36 -6.41 5.92
C ASP A 28 -6.35 -7.88 5.50
N GLN A 29 -6.06 -8.17 4.24
CA GLN A 29 -5.94 -9.55 3.76
C GLN A 29 -4.75 -10.27 4.40
N LEU A 30 -3.61 -9.61 4.51
CA LEU A 30 -2.44 -10.17 5.20
C LEU A 30 -2.72 -10.45 6.67
N ALA A 31 -3.44 -9.56 7.33
CA ALA A 31 -3.85 -9.76 8.73
C ALA A 31 -4.73 -10.99 8.88
N ARG A 32 -5.71 -11.18 8.00
CA ARG A 32 -6.56 -12.38 7.99
C ARG A 32 -5.74 -13.64 7.74
N MET A 33 -4.82 -13.60 6.77
CA MET A 33 -3.94 -14.73 6.44
C MET A 33 -3.08 -15.14 7.64
N GLY A 34 -2.57 -14.17 8.40
CA GLY A 34 -1.77 -14.41 9.60
C GLY A 34 -2.59 -14.58 10.88
N SER A 35 -3.91 -14.62 10.79
CA SER A 35 -4.82 -14.69 11.95
C SER A 35 -4.50 -13.63 13.01
N THR A 36 -4.16 -12.44 12.55
CA THR A 36 -3.75 -11.32 13.39
C THR A 36 -4.82 -10.23 13.39
N THR A 37 -5.20 -9.77 14.57
CA THR A 37 -6.06 -8.60 14.71
C THR A 37 -5.20 -7.35 14.82
N LEU A 38 -5.42 -6.40 13.91
CA LEU A 38 -4.78 -5.08 14.02
C LEU A 38 -5.47 -4.28 15.12
N ARG A 39 -4.68 -3.71 16.01
CA ARG A 39 -5.17 -2.94 17.16
C ARG A 39 -4.75 -1.50 17.08
N VAL A 40 -5.55 -0.61 17.66
CA VAL A 40 -5.19 0.80 17.79
C VAL A 40 -3.92 0.92 18.63
N GLU A 41 -2.88 1.50 18.03
CA GLU A 41 -1.60 1.79 18.68
C GLU A 41 -1.35 3.30 18.62
N GLY A 42 -1.73 4.01 19.68
CA GLY A 42 -1.64 5.47 19.73
C GLY A 42 -0.22 5.99 19.52
N ARG A 43 0.80 5.29 20.06
CA ARG A 43 2.21 5.65 19.86
C ARG A 43 2.68 5.55 18.41
N PHE A 44 1.99 4.80 17.55
CA PHE A 44 2.30 4.66 16.14
C PHE A 44 1.28 5.34 15.23
N HIS A 45 0.33 6.06 15.79
CA HIS A 45 -0.69 6.79 15.04
C HIS A 45 -1.39 5.91 14.00
N GLY A 46 -1.70 4.66 14.37
CA GLY A 46 -2.28 3.70 13.43
C GLY A 46 -2.79 2.43 14.09
N LEU A 47 -3.33 1.56 13.24
CA LEU A 47 -3.68 0.19 13.59
C LEU A 47 -2.48 -0.69 13.25
N ALA A 48 -1.99 -1.44 14.21
CA ALA A 48 -0.81 -2.27 14.02
C ALA A 48 -0.99 -3.65 14.63
N GLY A 49 -0.28 -4.63 14.08
CA GLY A 49 -0.21 -5.98 14.60
C GLY A 49 1.00 -6.70 14.06
N ARG A 50 1.51 -7.64 14.85
CA ARG A 50 2.61 -8.50 14.45
C ARG A 50 2.05 -9.82 13.96
N ALA A 51 2.26 -10.13 12.70
CA ALA A 51 1.74 -11.32 12.04
C ALA A 51 2.85 -12.32 11.73
N ARG A 52 2.53 -13.61 11.84
CA ARG A 52 3.39 -14.68 11.35
C ARG A 52 3.02 -14.96 9.90
N LEU A 53 3.82 -14.48 8.95
CA LEU A 53 3.62 -14.61 7.52
C LEU A 53 4.86 -15.21 6.88
N TRP A 54 4.70 -16.21 6.00
CA TRP A 54 5.80 -16.84 5.27
C TRP A 54 6.95 -17.28 6.19
N ASP A 55 6.60 -17.82 7.37
CA ASP A 55 7.52 -18.26 8.43
C ASP A 55 8.38 -17.12 9.01
N GLN A 56 7.91 -15.89 8.92
CA GLN A 56 8.56 -14.71 9.49
C GLN A 56 7.60 -13.88 10.31
N ASP A 57 8.14 -13.16 11.30
CA ASP A 57 7.38 -12.16 12.06
C ASP A 57 7.46 -10.82 11.32
N ILE A 58 6.30 -10.33 10.88
CA ILE A 58 6.21 -9.09 10.12
C ILE A 58 5.20 -8.17 10.79
N TRP A 59 5.58 -6.92 10.98
CA TRP A 59 4.65 -5.88 11.41
C TRP A 59 3.75 -5.45 10.27
N LEU A 60 2.46 -5.36 10.56
CA LEU A 60 1.45 -4.80 9.66
C LEU A 60 0.98 -3.47 10.24
N LEU A 61 0.88 -2.44 9.41
CA LEU A 61 0.49 -1.10 9.84
C LEU A 61 -0.50 -0.49 8.85
N LYS A 62 -1.60 0.03 9.39
CA LYS A 62 -2.55 0.91 8.70
C LYS A 62 -2.51 2.25 9.41
N PRO A 63 -1.86 3.30 8.87
CA PRO A 63 -1.90 4.63 9.48
C PRO A 63 -3.33 5.10 9.71
N SER A 64 -3.60 5.66 10.90
CA SER A 64 -4.88 6.29 11.23
C SER A 64 -4.88 7.80 11.02
N THR A 65 -3.78 8.32 10.49
CA THR A 65 -3.65 9.70 10.01
C THR A 65 -4.37 9.85 8.69
N PHE A 66 -4.73 11.07 8.32
CA PHE A 66 -5.10 11.30 6.92
C PHE A 66 -3.89 11.03 6.02
N MET A 67 -4.16 10.74 4.73
CA MET A 67 -3.17 10.28 3.78
C MET A 67 -1.90 11.15 3.76
N ASN A 68 -2.04 12.47 3.76
CA ASN A 68 -0.92 13.41 3.71
C ASN A 68 -0.06 13.45 4.98
N ARG A 69 -0.40 12.67 6.00
CA ARG A 69 0.36 12.54 7.26
C ARG A 69 0.78 11.11 7.56
N SER A 70 0.75 10.24 6.56
CA SER A 70 1.09 8.82 6.72
C SER A 70 2.51 8.60 7.22
N GLY A 71 3.43 9.49 6.91
CA GLY A 71 4.84 9.39 7.32
C GLY A 71 5.06 9.39 8.82
N LEU A 72 4.24 10.15 9.56
CA LEU A 72 4.33 10.17 11.03
C LEU A 72 4.11 8.77 11.62
N SER A 73 3.10 8.05 11.14
CA SER A 73 2.80 6.70 11.58
C SER A 73 3.95 5.73 11.24
N VAL A 74 4.39 5.74 10.00
CA VAL A 74 5.44 4.83 9.51
C VAL A 74 6.76 5.04 10.27
N VAL A 75 7.20 6.29 10.41
CA VAL A 75 8.47 6.60 11.09
C VAL A 75 8.41 6.25 12.58
N SER A 76 7.27 6.46 13.23
CA SER A 76 7.10 6.15 14.64
C SER A 76 7.30 4.66 14.94
N LEU A 77 6.67 3.80 14.14
CA LEU A 77 6.82 2.34 14.28
C LEU A 77 8.22 1.87 13.89
N ALA A 78 8.72 2.34 12.74
CA ALA A 78 10.02 1.93 12.24
C ALA A 78 11.16 2.27 13.20
N ARG A 79 11.15 3.46 13.78
CA ARG A 79 12.16 3.87 14.77
C ARG A 79 12.06 3.05 16.05
N PHE A 80 10.85 2.80 16.53
CA PHE A 80 10.66 2.06 17.76
C PHE A 80 11.23 0.64 17.68
N TYR A 81 11.02 -0.06 16.55
CA TYR A 81 11.52 -1.41 16.34
C TYR A 81 12.82 -1.47 15.53
N LYS A 82 13.46 -0.32 15.28
CA LYS A 82 14.73 -0.23 14.55
C LYS A 82 14.66 -0.88 13.16
N ILE A 83 13.56 -0.65 12.46
CA ILE A 83 13.34 -1.14 11.09
C ILE A 83 13.95 -0.14 10.11
N LEU A 84 14.77 -0.64 9.19
CA LEU A 84 15.43 0.17 8.18
C LEU A 84 14.50 0.41 6.97
N PRO A 85 14.68 1.50 6.21
CA PRO A 85 13.83 1.78 5.05
C PRO A 85 13.73 0.64 4.04
N ASP A 86 14.83 -0.05 3.73
CA ASP A 86 14.83 -1.18 2.79
C ASP A 86 14.16 -2.45 3.34
N GLU A 87 13.76 -2.45 4.60
CA GLU A 87 13.01 -3.51 5.25
C GLU A 87 11.49 -3.21 5.28
N ILE A 88 11.06 -2.12 4.62
CA ILE A 88 9.68 -1.63 4.60
C ILE A 88 9.08 -1.79 3.20
N VAL A 89 7.86 -2.33 3.13
CA VAL A 89 7.01 -2.28 1.94
C VAL A 89 5.82 -1.37 2.23
N VAL A 90 5.58 -0.42 1.34
CA VAL A 90 4.40 0.46 1.39
C VAL A 90 3.47 0.09 0.23
N ALA A 91 2.28 -0.40 0.54
CA ALA A 91 1.24 -0.67 -0.45
C ALA A 91 0.33 0.56 -0.59
N HIS A 92 0.08 0.97 -1.81
CA HIS A 92 -0.69 2.17 -2.10
C HIS A 92 -1.43 2.07 -3.44
N ASP A 93 -2.45 2.90 -3.59
CA ASP A 93 -3.16 3.07 -4.86
C ASP A 93 -2.27 3.76 -5.90
N GLU A 94 -2.37 3.30 -7.15
CA GLU A 94 -1.58 3.83 -8.26
C GLU A 94 -2.48 4.13 -9.46
N MET A 95 -2.58 5.38 -9.85
CA MET A 95 -3.39 5.80 -10.99
C MET A 95 -2.71 5.57 -12.34
N ASP A 96 -1.39 5.45 -12.36
CA ASP A 96 -0.64 5.19 -13.60
C ASP A 96 -0.69 3.73 -14.04
N LEU A 97 -1.35 2.88 -13.26
CA LEU A 97 -1.60 1.48 -13.58
C LEU A 97 -3.12 1.24 -13.67
N PRO A 98 -3.58 0.46 -14.67
CA PRO A 98 -4.99 0.09 -14.73
C PRO A 98 -5.39 -0.79 -13.57
N ALA A 99 -6.70 -0.79 -13.24
CA ALA A 99 -7.25 -1.71 -12.25
C ALA A 99 -6.93 -3.16 -12.64
N GLY A 100 -6.38 -3.92 -11.71
CA GLY A 100 -5.94 -5.30 -11.96
C GLY A 100 -4.45 -5.45 -12.24
N ALA A 101 -3.71 -4.37 -12.43
CA ALA A 101 -2.26 -4.39 -12.51
C ALA A 101 -1.62 -4.08 -11.16
N VAL A 102 -0.53 -4.76 -10.85
CA VAL A 102 0.28 -4.50 -9.66
C VAL A 102 1.74 -4.51 -10.05
N LYS A 103 2.52 -3.58 -9.53
CA LYS A 103 3.97 -3.55 -9.71
C LYS A 103 4.69 -3.32 -8.40
N LEU A 104 5.84 -3.95 -8.27
CA LEU A 104 6.76 -3.78 -7.16
C LEU A 104 7.92 -2.90 -7.61
N LYS A 105 8.29 -1.92 -6.78
CA LYS A 105 9.37 -1.00 -7.08
C LYS A 105 10.12 -0.63 -5.81
N ARG A 106 11.44 -0.51 -5.89
CA ARG A 106 12.25 0.09 -4.83
C ARG A 106 12.64 1.51 -5.20
N GLY A 107 12.43 2.43 -4.27
CA GLY A 107 12.83 3.84 -4.45
C GLY A 107 11.97 4.59 -5.47
N GLY A 108 12.43 5.77 -5.81
CA GLY A 108 11.78 6.65 -6.77
C GLY A 108 10.89 7.73 -6.13
N GLY A 109 10.37 8.62 -6.97
CA GLY A 109 9.52 9.72 -6.53
C GLY A 109 8.12 9.29 -6.08
N SER A 110 7.35 10.23 -5.59
CA SER A 110 5.98 9.98 -5.09
C SER A 110 4.94 9.86 -6.18
N GLY A 111 5.24 10.30 -7.40
CA GLY A 111 4.27 10.37 -8.49
C GLY A 111 3.03 11.22 -8.17
N GLY A 112 3.15 12.17 -7.25
CA GLY A 112 2.04 13.00 -6.78
C GLY A 112 1.20 12.35 -5.67
N HIS A 113 1.55 11.15 -5.22
CA HIS A 113 0.85 10.48 -4.11
C HIS A 113 1.26 11.11 -2.78
N ASN A 114 0.31 11.76 -2.09
CA ASN A 114 0.59 12.53 -0.88
C ASN A 114 1.10 11.67 0.28
N GLY A 115 0.63 10.44 0.40
CA GLY A 115 1.11 9.49 1.42
C GLY A 115 2.58 9.14 1.22
N LEU A 116 3.00 8.83 -0.01
CA LEU A 116 4.39 8.52 -0.33
C LEU A 116 5.30 9.73 -0.12
N LYS A 117 4.83 10.90 -0.51
CA LYS A 117 5.57 12.16 -0.31
C LYS A 117 5.88 12.37 1.18
N ASP A 118 4.89 12.19 2.03
CA ASP A 118 5.05 12.39 3.48
C ASP A 118 5.95 11.31 4.12
N ILE A 119 5.80 10.05 3.70
CA ILE A 119 6.68 8.96 4.15
C ILE A 119 8.14 9.25 3.81
N SER A 120 8.42 9.62 2.56
CA SER A 120 9.79 9.95 2.13
C SER A 120 10.39 11.12 2.92
N ALA A 121 9.57 12.12 3.24
CA ALA A 121 10.00 13.25 4.06
C ALA A 121 10.36 12.81 5.49
N HIS A 122 9.52 11.98 6.12
CA HIS A 122 9.74 11.50 7.49
C HIS A 122 10.89 10.50 7.61
N LEU A 123 11.03 9.59 6.64
CA LEU A 123 12.12 8.62 6.59
C LEU A 123 13.44 9.26 6.11
N THR A 124 13.39 10.45 5.53
CA THR A 124 14.53 11.17 4.91
C THR A 124 15.18 10.37 3.77
N THR A 125 14.44 9.50 3.14
CA THR A 125 14.89 8.69 2.01
C THR A 125 13.70 8.19 1.20
N GLN A 126 13.94 7.88 -0.07
CA GLN A 126 12.99 7.22 -0.96
C GLN A 126 13.27 5.71 -1.09
N GLU A 127 14.31 5.20 -0.44
CA GLU A 127 14.82 3.83 -0.59
C GLU A 127 14.04 2.81 0.25
N TYR A 128 12.72 2.73 0.05
CA TYR A 128 11.84 1.70 0.57
C TYR A 128 11.08 1.05 -0.59
N TRP A 129 10.53 -0.14 -0.34
CA TRP A 129 9.76 -0.87 -1.34
C TRP A 129 8.34 -0.30 -1.47
N ARG A 130 7.81 -0.31 -2.67
CA ARG A 130 6.46 0.14 -2.98
C ARG A 130 5.73 -0.92 -3.75
N LEU A 131 4.59 -1.33 -3.24
CA LEU A 131 3.65 -2.17 -3.94
C LEU A 131 2.59 -1.26 -4.55
N ARG A 132 2.66 -1.08 -5.85
CA ARG A 132 1.81 -0.15 -6.61
C ARG A 132 0.57 -0.92 -7.08
N ILE A 133 -0.57 -0.64 -6.44
CA ILE A 133 -1.85 -1.30 -6.75
C ILE A 133 -2.62 -0.42 -7.73
N GLY A 134 -2.75 -0.86 -8.98
CA GLY A 134 -3.41 -0.11 -10.03
C GLY A 134 -4.90 0.10 -9.75
N VAL A 135 -5.35 1.34 -9.85
CA VAL A 135 -6.75 1.75 -9.69
C VAL A 135 -7.30 2.49 -10.90
N GLY A 136 -6.46 2.71 -11.91
CA GLY A 136 -6.82 3.46 -13.11
C GLY A 136 -6.71 4.98 -12.91
N HIS A 137 -6.91 5.72 -13.99
CA HIS A 137 -6.78 7.18 -14.01
C HIS A 137 -8.13 7.81 -14.44
N PRO A 138 -8.52 8.97 -13.89
CA PRO A 138 -9.80 9.60 -14.22
C PRO A 138 -9.96 9.92 -15.71
N ARG A 139 -8.89 10.24 -16.43
CA ARG A 139 -8.93 10.49 -17.88
C ARG A 139 -9.37 9.28 -18.71
N ASN A 140 -9.20 8.07 -18.17
CA ASN A 140 -9.58 6.81 -18.83
C ASN A 140 -10.95 6.29 -18.36
N ALA A 141 -11.61 7.00 -17.44
CA ALA A 141 -12.93 6.63 -16.96
C ALA A 141 -14.02 7.01 -17.98
N PRO A 142 -15.17 6.29 -18.00
CA PRO A 142 -16.32 6.71 -18.81
C PRO A 142 -16.74 8.14 -18.45
N GLY A 143 -16.87 9.02 -19.46
CA GLY A 143 -17.12 10.43 -19.25
C GLY A 143 -15.88 11.22 -18.82
N GLY A 144 -14.71 10.71 -19.15
CA GLY A 144 -13.40 11.09 -18.65
C GLY A 144 -13.15 12.58 -18.48
N ALA A 145 -12.73 12.91 -17.27
CA ALA A 145 -12.27 14.23 -16.89
C ALA A 145 -10.87 14.51 -17.48
N ALA A 146 -10.52 15.78 -17.63
CA ALA A 146 -9.26 16.21 -18.20
C ALA A 146 -8.02 15.85 -17.35
N GLY A 147 -8.21 15.28 -16.15
CA GLY A 147 -7.11 14.83 -15.30
C GLY A 147 -6.45 15.94 -14.48
N GLY A 148 -7.14 17.06 -14.26
CA GLY A 148 -6.66 18.10 -13.37
C GLY A 148 -6.59 17.63 -11.92
N ARG A 149 -5.94 18.41 -11.05
CA ARG A 149 -5.72 18.05 -9.63
C ARG A 149 -7.01 17.72 -8.89
N GLU A 150 -8.07 18.49 -9.12
CA GLU A 150 -9.38 18.29 -8.51
C GLU A 150 -10.03 16.98 -8.96
N ASP A 151 -9.91 16.66 -10.25
CA ASP A 151 -10.42 15.42 -10.83
C ASP A 151 -9.70 14.18 -10.22
N VAL A 152 -8.40 14.29 -10.02
CA VAL A 152 -7.60 13.25 -9.39
C VAL A 152 -8.03 13.01 -7.94
N VAL A 153 -8.17 14.05 -7.15
CA VAL A 153 -8.63 13.96 -5.75
C VAL A 153 -10.01 13.33 -5.69
N ASN A 154 -10.95 13.79 -6.50
CA ASN A 154 -12.30 13.25 -6.53
C ASN A 154 -12.33 11.79 -6.97
N PHE A 155 -11.51 11.42 -7.94
CA PHE A 155 -11.44 10.04 -8.45
C PHE A 155 -10.96 9.05 -7.38
N VAL A 156 -9.86 9.35 -6.68
CA VAL A 156 -9.30 8.42 -5.68
C VAL A 156 -10.16 8.34 -4.43
N LEU A 157 -10.98 9.36 -4.15
CA LEU A 157 -11.91 9.37 -3.03
C LEU A 157 -13.30 8.78 -3.38
N LYS A 158 -13.42 8.13 -4.54
CA LYS A 158 -14.60 7.37 -4.93
C LYS A 158 -14.30 5.87 -4.98
N PRO A 159 -15.32 5.02 -4.77
CA PRO A 159 -15.12 3.58 -4.91
C PRO A 159 -14.89 3.19 -6.37
N PRO A 160 -14.15 2.10 -6.63
CA PRO A 160 -14.05 1.51 -7.96
C PRO A 160 -15.41 1.03 -8.44
N ARG A 161 -15.59 0.96 -9.76
CA ARG A 161 -16.71 0.23 -10.32
C ARG A 161 -16.59 -1.26 -9.94
N LYS A 162 -17.71 -1.99 -9.99
CA LYS A 162 -17.76 -3.40 -9.57
C LYS A 162 -16.70 -4.26 -10.27
N GLU A 163 -16.57 -4.13 -11.58
CA GLU A 163 -15.59 -4.89 -12.37
C GLU A 163 -14.14 -4.47 -12.07
N GLU A 164 -13.92 -3.21 -11.73
CA GLU A 164 -12.61 -2.73 -11.30
C GLU A 164 -12.26 -3.26 -9.90
N GLN A 165 -13.21 -3.26 -8.98
CA GLN A 165 -13.01 -3.82 -7.64
C GLN A 165 -12.64 -5.30 -7.72
N GLN A 166 -13.33 -6.07 -8.56
CA GLN A 166 -13.02 -7.47 -8.78
C GLN A 166 -11.60 -7.66 -9.32
N ALA A 167 -11.21 -6.87 -10.29
CA ALA A 167 -9.86 -6.91 -10.86
C ALA A 167 -8.79 -6.56 -9.82
N ILE A 168 -9.05 -5.57 -8.96
CA ILE A 168 -8.16 -5.17 -7.88
C ILE A 168 -8.04 -6.29 -6.83
N ASP A 169 -9.15 -6.89 -6.44
CA ASP A 169 -9.16 -7.99 -5.46
C ASP A 169 -8.36 -9.19 -5.97
N GLU A 170 -8.52 -9.56 -7.22
CA GLU A 170 -7.74 -10.63 -7.87
C GLU A 170 -6.26 -10.28 -7.94
N ALA A 171 -5.93 -9.01 -8.23
CA ALA A 171 -4.55 -8.53 -8.25
C ALA A 171 -3.89 -8.60 -6.87
N ILE A 172 -4.62 -8.24 -5.83
CA ILE A 172 -4.15 -8.36 -4.44
C ILE A 172 -3.87 -9.84 -4.12
N ASP A 173 -4.76 -10.75 -4.49
CA ASP A 173 -4.57 -12.18 -4.29
C ASP A 173 -3.30 -12.69 -4.97
N ARG A 174 -3.04 -12.26 -6.20
CA ARG A 174 -1.82 -12.63 -6.94
C ARG A 174 -0.53 -12.09 -6.32
N THR A 175 -0.64 -11.06 -5.51
CA THR A 175 0.50 -10.39 -4.89
C THR A 175 1.04 -11.17 -3.68
N ILE A 176 0.21 -12.01 -3.05
CA ILE A 176 0.56 -12.67 -1.78
C ILE A 176 1.81 -13.56 -1.92
N GLY A 177 1.89 -14.39 -2.96
CA GLY A 177 3.05 -15.24 -3.21
C GLY A 177 4.34 -14.45 -3.45
N PRO A 178 4.37 -13.56 -4.46
CA PRO A 178 5.55 -12.72 -4.72
C PRO A 178 5.97 -11.85 -3.53
N LEU A 179 5.02 -11.35 -2.76
CA LEU A 179 5.33 -10.57 -1.56
C LEU A 179 6.06 -11.42 -0.51
N GLY A 180 5.72 -12.70 -0.37
CA GLY A 180 6.44 -13.64 0.48
C GLY A 180 7.86 -13.89 -0.01
N VAL A 181 8.07 -13.96 -1.32
CA VAL A 181 9.40 -14.09 -1.92
C VAL A 181 10.25 -12.85 -1.60
N LEU A 182 9.68 -11.66 -1.74
CA LEU A 182 10.34 -10.41 -1.34
C LEU A 182 10.67 -10.40 0.15
N ALA A 183 9.73 -10.82 0.98
CA ALA A 183 9.89 -10.82 2.44
C ALA A 183 11.08 -11.69 2.88
N ARG A 184 11.38 -12.76 2.15
CA ARG A 184 12.53 -13.62 2.39
C ARG A 184 13.84 -13.10 1.78
N GLY A 185 13.81 -11.97 1.07
CA GLY A 185 14.98 -11.28 0.57
C GLY A 185 15.32 -11.51 -0.92
N ASP A 186 14.50 -12.25 -1.66
CA ASP A 186 14.70 -12.47 -3.10
C ASP A 186 13.87 -11.48 -3.94
N SER A 187 14.38 -10.26 -4.03
CA SER A 187 13.67 -9.18 -4.72
C SER A 187 13.57 -9.36 -6.24
N GLU A 188 14.59 -9.94 -6.86
CA GLU A 188 14.59 -10.18 -8.32
C GLU A 188 13.49 -11.17 -8.69
N ARG A 189 13.42 -12.28 -7.98
CA ARG A 189 12.40 -13.30 -8.19
C ARG A 189 11.00 -12.75 -7.89
N ALA A 190 10.85 -11.99 -6.81
CA ALA A 190 9.58 -11.38 -6.46
C ALA A 190 9.06 -10.47 -7.60
N MET A 191 9.92 -9.61 -8.13
CA MET A 191 9.56 -8.74 -9.25
C MET A 191 9.26 -9.53 -10.51
N GLN A 192 10.06 -10.55 -10.81
CA GLN A 192 9.82 -11.40 -11.97
C GLN A 192 8.46 -12.10 -11.89
N GLU A 193 8.14 -12.73 -10.77
CA GLU A 193 6.88 -13.43 -10.57
C GLU A 193 5.67 -12.47 -10.65
N LEU A 194 5.80 -11.28 -10.05
CA LEU A 194 4.71 -10.30 -10.03
C LEU A 194 4.48 -9.63 -11.39
N HIS A 195 5.54 -9.32 -12.13
CA HIS A 195 5.46 -8.57 -13.38
C HIS A 195 5.21 -9.47 -14.61
N THR A 196 5.48 -10.75 -14.53
CA THR A 196 5.28 -11.71 -15.62
C THR A 196 4.10 -12.66 -15.40
N GLY A 197 3.61 -12.77 -14.17
CA GLY A 197 2.42 -13.56 -13.84
C GLY A 197 1.17 -12.95 -14.47
N ARG A 198 0.45 -13.70 -15.30
CA ARG A 198 -0.85 -13.34 -15.88
C ARG A 198 -1.97 -14.00 -15.12
#